data_920dadd12d89708ce9a4ddc25dc55077
#
_entry.id   920dadd12d89708ce9a4ddc25dc55077
#
_cell.length_a   1.000
_cell.length_b   1.000
_cell.length_c   1.000
_cell.angle_alpha   90.00
_cell.angle_beta   90.00
_cell.angle_gamma   90.00
#
_symmetry.space_group_name_H-M   'P 1'
#
loop_
_entity.id
_entity.type
_entity.pdbx_description
1 polymer ?
#
loop_
_entity_poly.entity_id
_entity_poly.type
_entity_poly.pdbx_seq_one_letter_code
_entity_poly.pdbx_strand_id
1 'polypeptide(L)'
;MALINMDELFARSAIQGAIELGKKKGLQVVSVDAYPEGNTDLSKILTKVRAANPDVLGGATRFEDALALTRQMKALNVNPKMTGLTIGVDLPRFHEVLGRDAEFVYGATPWLPELVEMRAGGLIPIARQYPGAREFAESYREEYPGADLHYLSASGYGGCQVLAEAIRRAGSLDSEKLRDAILKMDLHTVFGGFRVDRQGLQIAHKMLLFQWQDGKKAIVWPEELAPGQPRFPTPPWSQRP
;
A
#
# COMPACT_ATOMS: atom_id res chain seq x y z
N MET A 1 14.88 11.58 -6.42
CA MET A 1 13.66 11.48 -5.62
C MET A 1 13.82 12.18 -4.28
N ALA A 2 12.76 12.80 -3.76
CA ALA A 2 12.66 13.28 -2.38
C ALA A 2 11.82 12.30 -1.56
N LEU A 3 12.12 12.17 -0.27
CA LEU A 3 11.44 11.27 0.64
C LEU A 3 11.01 12.02 1.90
N ILE A 4 9.79 11.75 2.37
CA ILE A 4 9.21 12.37 3.57
C ILE A 4 8.63 11.25 4.44
N ASN A 5 8.83 11.35 5.76
CA ASN A 5 8.22 10.37 6.67
C ASN A 5 7.81 10.97 8.01
N MET A 6 6.75 10.42 8.56
CA MET A 6 6.48 10.57 9.98
C MET A 6 7.60 9.91 10.80
N ASP A 7 7.99 10.51 11.93
CA ASP A 7 9.10 10.04 12.75
C ASP A 7 8.66 8.88 13.67
N GLU A 8 8.34 7.74 13.05
CA GLU A 8 7.99 6.49 13.71
C GLU A 8 8.72 5.29 13.09
N LEU A 9 8.75 4.16 13.78
CA LEU A 9 9.54 2.99 13.41
C LEU A 9 9.18 2.45 12.01
N PHE A 10 7.88 2.25 11.73
CA PHE A 10 7.42 1.75 10.42
C PHE A 10 7.83 2.69 9.30
N ALA A 11 7.54 3.98 9.43
CA ALA A 11 7.81 4.98 8.41
C ALA A 11 9.32 5.12 8.13
N ARG A 12 10.16 5.12 9.19
CA ARG A 12 11.62 5.12 9.03
C ARG A 12 12.10 3.88 8.27
N SER A 13 11.57 2.68 8.61
CA SER A 13 11.95 1.44 7.92
C SER A 13 11.53 1.45 6.45
N ALA A 14 10.34 1.94 6.14
CA ALA A 14 9.84 2.06 4.77
C ALA A 14 10.72 3.02 3.94
N ILE A 15 11.09 4.18 4.50
CA ILE A 15 11.97 5.15 3.83
C ILE A 15 13.37 4.61 3.66
N GLN A 16 13.91 3.90 4.64
CA GLN A 16 15.24 3.26 4.51
C GLN A 16 15.24 2.25 3.35
N GLY A 17 14.22 1.40 3.26
CA GLY A 17 14.06 0.47 2.14
C GLY A 17 13.92 1.19 0.79
N ALA A 18 13.17 2.31 0.75
CA ALA A 18 13.03 3.12 -0.45
C ALA A 18 14.36 3.76 -0.90
N ILE A 19 15.18 4.23 0.05
CA ILE A 19 16.54 4.76 -0.22
C ILE A 19 17.43 3.68 -0.84
N GLU A 20 17.48 2.51 -0.22
CA GLU A 20 18.35 1.41 -0.65
C GLU A 20 17.94 0.91 -2.05
N LEU A 21 16.65 0.65 -2.24
CA LEU A 21 16.12 0.19 -3.52
C LEU A 21 16.28 1.26 -4.60
N GLY A 22 16.00 2.52 -4.28
CA GLY A 22 16.13 3.66 -5.19
C GLY A 22 17.56 3.80 -5.69
N LYS A 23 18.55 3.80 -4.80
CA LYS A 23 19.99 3.81 -5.15
C LYS A 23 20.37 2.62 -6.03
N LYS A 24 19.89 1.42 -5.68
CA LYS A 24 20.13 0.20 -6.46
C LYS A 24 19.55 0.26 -7.87
N LYS A 25 18.49 1.05 -8.07
CA LYS A 25 17.83 1.31 -9.35
C LYS A 25 18.36 2.56 -10.06
N GLY A 26 19.41 3.20 -9.55
CA GLY A 26 20.03 4.38 -10.16
C GLY A 26 19.29 5.70 -9.89
N LEU A 27 18.36 5.72 -8.94
CA LEU A 27 17.66 6.95 -8.55
C LEU A 27 18.52 7.77 -7.59
N GLN A 28 18.64 9.07 -7.87
CA GLN A 28 19.29 10.01 -6.97
C GLN A 28 18.33 10.43 -5.85
N VAL A 29 18.70 10.26 -4.60
CA VAL A 29 17.98 10.79 -3.43
C VAL A 29 18.46 12.22 -3.18
N VAL A 30 17.58 13.20 -3.39
CA VAL A 30 17.90 14.63 -3.25
C VAL A 30 17.56 15.22 -1.89
N SER A 31 16.58 14.63 -1.19
CA SER A 31 16.27 14.95 0.21
C SER A 31 15.59 13.79 0.93
N VAL A 32 15.76 13.74 2.25
CA VAL A 32 15.02 12.89 3.19
C VAL A 32 14.67 13.76 4.38
N ASP A 33 13.40 13.98 4.60
CA ASP A 33 12.90 14.85 5.67
C ASP A 33 11.90 14.09 6.55
N ALA A 34 12.10 14.13 7.87
CA ALA A 34 11.18 13.56 8.85
C ALA A 34 10.41 14.66 9.59
N TYR A 35 9.19 14.32 10.01
CA TYR A 35 8.34 15.21 10.82
C TYR A 35 7.76 14.44 12.02
N PRO A 36 7.52 15.11 13.16
CA PRO A 36 6.93 14.48 14.34
C PRO A 36 5.51 13.96 14.08
N GLU A 37 5.12 12.90 14.78
CA GLU A 37 3.75 12.41 14.80
C GLU A 37 2.78 13.54 15.21
N GLY A 38 1.62 13.61 14.53
CA GLY A 38 0.61 14.64 14.75
C GLY A 38 0.92 16.00 14.12
N ASN A 39 2.10 16.18 13.53
CA ASN A 39 2.41 17.41 12.81
C ASN A 39 1.79 17.35 11.40
N THR A 40 0.81 18.21 11.16
CA THR A 40 0.16 18.38 9.86
C THR A 40 0.65 19.58 9.06
N ASP A 41 1.54 20.42 9.61
CA ASP A 41 2.19 21.48 8.85
C ASP A 41 3.51 21.00 8.25
N LEU A 42 3.45 20.64 6.99
CA LEU A 42 4.59 20.16 6.18
C LEU A 42 5.16 21.23 5.25
N SER A 43 4.72 22.49 5.39
CA SER A 43 5.05 23.59 4.48
C SER A 43 6.56 23.85 4.35
N LYS A 44 7.31 23.78 5.45
CA LYS A 44 8.77 23.93 5.44
C LYS A 44 9.45 22.81 4.64
N ILE A 45 9.01 21.56 4.84
CA ILE A 45 9.55 20.41 4.10
C ILE A 45 9.20 20.53 2.62
N LEU A 46 7.96 20.84 2.29
CA LEU A 46 7.51 20.99 0.92
C LEU A 46 8.18 22.17 0.19
N THR A 47 8.56 23.22 0.92
CA THR A 47 9.36 24.32 0.35
C THR A 47 10.74 23.83 -0.08
N LYS A 48 11.40 22.99 0.72
CA LYS A 48 12.67 22.35 0.34
C LYS A 48 12.50 21.39 -0.85
N VAL A 49 11.44 20.57 -0.82
CA VAL A 49 11.11 19.65 -1.93
C VAL A 49 10.91 20.41 -3.23
N ARG A 50 10.15 21.54 -3.17
CA ARG A 50 9.95 22.40 -4.33
C ARG A 50 11.27 22.96 -4.89
N ALA A 51 12.15 23.41 -4.02
CA ALA A 51 13.47 23.94 -4.43
C ALA A 51 14.35 22.85 -5.04
N ALA A 52 14.29 21.62 -4.54
CA ALA A 52 15.02 20.47 -5.07
C ALA A 52 14.42 19.91 -6.38
N ASN A 53 13.16 20.24 -6.70
CA ASN A 53 12.42 19.84 -7.90
C ASN A 53 12.59 18.36 -8.27
N PRO A 54 12.23 17.41 -7.39
CA PRO A 54 12.44 15.99 -7.66
C PRO A 54 11.43 15.45 -8.68
N ASP A 55 11.83 14.46 -9.46
CA ASP A 55 10.90 13.73 -10.34
C ASP A 55 9.91 12.88 -9.53
N VAL A 56 10.34 12.35 -8.38
CA VAL A 56 9.53 11.47 -7.53
C VAL A 56 9.53 11.99 -6.10
N LEU A 57 8.33 12.07 -5.52
CA LEU A 57 8.12 12.26 -4.09
C LEU A 57 7.57 10.96 -3.48
N GLY A 58 8.29 10.38 -2.54
CA GLY A 58 7.82 9.25 -1.73
C GLY A 58 7.48 9.71 -0.31
N GLY A 59 6.32 9.30 0.20
CA GLY A 59 5.89 9.63 1.56
C GLY A 59 5.52 8.37 2.36
N ALA A 60 6.16 8.19 3.52
CA ALA A 60 5.71 7.22 4.51
C ALA A 60 4.81 7.93 5.51
N THR A 61 3.52 7.92 5.20
CA THR A 61 2.45 8.71 5.83
C THR A 61 1.42 7.80 6.49
N ARG A 62 0.56 8.40 7.30
CA ARG A 62 -0.76 7.88 7.69
C ARG A 62 -1.85 8.72 7.03
N PHE A 63 -3.12 8.49 7.40
CA PHE A 63 -4.25 9.11 6.71
C PHE A 63 -4.26 10.64 6.79
N GLU A 64 -4.18 11.19 8.01
CA GLU A 64 -4.32 12.65 8.22
C GLU A 64 -3.15 13.44 7.61
N ASP A 65 -1.93 12.93 7.75
CA ASP A 65 -0.75 13.58 7.17
C ASP A 65 -0.67 13.37 5.64
N ALA A 66 -1.19 12.26 5.10
CA ALA A 66 -1.35 12.11 3.64
C ALA A 66 -2.32 13.14 3.06
N LEU A 67 -3.44 13.42 3.75
CA LEU A 67 -4.37 14.48 3.38
C LEU A 67 -3.69 15.85 3.43
N ALA A 68 -3.01 16.15 4.56
CA ALA A 68 -2.34 17.42 4.76
C ALA A 68 -1.23 17.64 3.73
N LEU A 69 -0.43 16.61 3.45
CA LEU A 69 0.64 16.62 2.45
C LEU A 69 0.07 16.95 1.06
N THR A 70 -0.97 16.25 0.64
CA THR A 70 -1.57 16.43 -0.70
C THR A 70 -2.13 17.86 -0.86
N ARG A 71 -2.87 18.37 0.14
CA ARG A 71 -3.38 19.75 0.13
C ARG A 71 -2.28 20.80 0.06
N GLN A 72 -1.22 20.64 0.87
CA GLN A 72 -0.11 21.58 0.92
C GLN A 72 0.77 21.49 -0.33
N MET A 73 0.93 20.31 -0.93
CA MET A 73 1.58 20.19 -2.24
C MET A 73 0.87 21.05 -3.29
N LYS A 74 -0.48 21.02 -3.33
CA LYS A 74 -1.26 21.87 -4.23
C LYS A 74 -1.07 23.36 -3.90
N ALA A 75 -1.25 23.73 -2.64
CA ALA A 75 -1.14 25.12 -2.19
C ALA A 75 0.24 25.74 -2.49
N LEU A 76 1.30 24.95 -2.38
CA LEU A 76 2.68 25.37 -2.62
C LEU A 76 3.16 25.09 -4.06
N ASN A 77 2.27 24.60 -4.92
CA ASN A 77 2.59 24.19 -6.29
C ASN A 77 3.79 23.22 -6.37
N VAL A 78 3.82 22.22 -5.48
CA VAL A 78 4.76 21.09 -5.53
C VAL A 78 4.13 19.99 -6.38
N ASN A 79 4.70 19.71 -7.54
CA ASN A 79 4.11 18.79 -8.52
C ASN A 79 5.16 17.85 -9.13
N PRO A 80 5.67 16.86 -8.38
CA PRO A 80 6.55 15.84 -8.92
C PRO A 80 5.87 15.05 -10.04
N LYS A 81 6.64 14.44 -10.93
CA LYS A 81 6.12 13.55 -11.98
C LYS A 81 5.40 12.32 -11.40
N MET A 82 5.76 11.93 -10.17
CA MET A 82 5.12 10.85 -9.41
C MET A 82 5.10 11.19 -7.93
N THR A 83 3.95 11.01 -7.28
CA THR A 83 3.81 11.07 -5.81
C THR A 83 3.30 9.71 -5.34
N GLY A 84 4.08 9.01 -4.51
CA GLY A 84 3.71 7.72 -3.93
C GLY A 84 3.68 7.80 -2.41
N LEU A 85 2.57 7.39 -1.81
CA LEU A 85 2.34 7.44 -0.37
C LEU A 85 2.05 6.03 0.17
N THR A 86 2.25 5.81 1.47
CA THR A 86 2.04 4.49 2.06
C THR A 86 0.63 4.32 2.62
N ILE A 87 0.41 4.59 3.91
CA ILE A 87 -0.82 4.25 4.61
C ILE A 87 -1.86 5.37 4.45
N GLY A 88 -3.12 4.99 4.35
CA GLY A 88 -4.29 5.87 4.37
C GLY A 88 -4.75 6.36 3.00
N VAL A 89 -3.89 6.32 1.99
CA VAL A 89 -4.27 6.69 0.62
C VAL A 89 -5.10 5.62 -0.08
N ASP A 90 -5.11 4.42 0.45
CA ASP A 90 -5.92 3.28 -0.01
C ASP A 90 -7.35 3.30 0.55
N LEU A 91 -7.63 4.14 1.55
CA LEU A 91 -8.98 4.33 2.09
C LEU A 91 -9.85 5.11 1.10
N PRO A 92 -11.13 4.72 0.88
CA PRO A 92 -12.07 5.47 0.04
C PRO A 92 -12.17 6.94 0.44
N ARG A 93 -12.15 7.19 1.75
CA ARG A 93 -12.21 8.53 2.35
C ARG A 93 -11.08 9.48 1.89
N PHE A 94 -9.94 8.95 1.42
CA PHE A 94 -8.87 9.79 0.87
C PHE A 94 -9.36 10.57 -0.36
N HIS A 95 -10.04 9.88 -1.27
CA HIS A 95 -10.63 10.53 -2.44
C HIS A 95 -11.89 11.33 -2.09
N GLU A 96 -12.73 10.86 -1.18
CA GLU A 96 -13.93 11.58 -0.72
C GLU A 96 -13.59 12.97 -0.17
N VAL A 97 -12.49 13.08 0.58
CA VAL A 97 -12.04 14.33 1.22
C VAL A 97 -11.27 15.24 0.26
N LEU A 98 -10.49 14.69 -0.66
CA LEU A 98 -9.62 15.44 -1.58
C LEU A 98 -10.24 15.67 -2.95
N GLY A 99 -11.20 14.84 -3.35
CA GLY A 99 -11.78 14.88 -4.69
C GLY A 99 -10.71 14.76 -5.77
N ARG A 100 -10.76 15.66 -6.74
CA ARG A 100 -9.78 15.72 -7.85
C ARG A 100 -8.31 15.85 -7.40
N ASP A 101 -8.05 16.32 -6.20
CA ASP A 101 -6.68 16.49 -5.70
C ASP A 101 -6.03 15.16 -5.32
N ALA A 102 -6.83 14.09 -5.12
CA ALA A 102 -6.34 12.72 -4.95
C ALA A 102 -5.85 12.09 -6.26
N GLU A 103 -6.31 12.59 -7.40
CA GLU A 103 -5.97 12.01 -8.71
C GLU A 103 -4.47 11.99 -8.96
N PHE A 104 -4.01 10.92 -9.61
CA PHE A 104 -2.60 10.61 -9.90
C PHE A 104 -1.73 10.28 -8.68
N VAL A 105 -2.27 10.31 -7.45
CA VAL A 105 -1.52 9.84 -6.28
C VAL A 105 -1.43 8.31 -6.33
N TYR A 106 -0.21 7.80 -6.16
CA TYR A 106 0.06 6.38 -6.04
C TYR A 106 0.00 5.95 -4.57
N GLY A 107 -0.51 4.76 -4.32
CA GLY A 107 -0.48 4.13 -3.01
C GLY A 107 0.08 2.72 -3.09
N ALA A 108 0.81 2.32 -2.05
CA ALA A 108 1.28 0.95 -1.89
C ALA A 108 0.47 0.28 -0.77
N THR A 109 -0.11 -0.88 -1.06
CA THR A 109 -0.94 -1.62 -0.10
C THR A 109 -0.75 -3.13 -0.28
N PRO A 110 -0.87 -3.94 0.77
CA PRO A 110 -0.75 -5.39 0.63
C PRO A 110 -1.98 -6.04 0.00
N TRP A 111 -3.15 -5.43 0.07
CA TRP A 111 -4.40 -5.98 -0.45
C TRP A 111 -5.42 -4.87 -0.74
N LEU A 112 -6.27 -5.08 -1.71
CA LEU A 112 -7.37 -4.17 -2.07
C LEU A 112 -8.65 -4.96 -2.34
N PRO A 113 -9.83 -4.46 -1.94
CA PRO A 113 -11.11 -5.07 -2.32
C PRO A 113 -11.33 -5.11 -3.83
N GLU A 114 -10.74 -4.21 -4.59
CA GLU A 114 -10.77 -4.20 -6.06
C GLU A 114 -10.22 -5.49 -6.67
N LEU A 115 -9.34 -6.22 -5.98
CA LEU A 115 -8.84 -7.53 -6.41
C LEU A 115 -9.97 -8.55 -6.63
N VAL A 116 -10.98 -8.56 -5.75
CA VAL A 116 -12.08 -9.54 -5.82
C VAL A 116 -13.14 -9.14 -6.86
N GLU A 117 -13.15 -7.88 -7.28
CA GLU A 117 -14.05 -7.34 -8.30
C GLU A 117 -13.49 -7.48 -9.71
N MET A 118 -12.18 -7.77 -9.83
CA MET A 118 -11.54 -7.95 -11.12
C MET A 118 -12.10 -9.19 -11.83
N ARG A 119 -12.60 -9.00 -13.05
CA ARG A 119 -12.93 -10.12 -13.94
C ARG A 119 -11.64 -10.82 -14.37
N ALA A 120 -11.72 -12.13 -14.55
CA ALA A 120 -10.59 -12.95 -14.97
C ALA A 120 -10.01 -12.43 -16.31
N GLY A 121 -8.96 -11.65 -16.24
CA GLY A 121 -8.26 -11.04 -17.38
C GLY A 121 -6.75 -10.94 -17.17
N GLY A 122 -6.27 -11.27 -15.97
CA GLY A 122 -4.84 -11.33 -15.68
C GLY A 122 -4.20 -12.66 -16.09
N LEU A 123 -2.87 -12.67 -16.17
CA LEU A 123 -2.07 -13.86 -16.51
C LEU A 123 -2.28 -15.04 -15.55
N ILE A 124 -2.71 -14.76 -14.31
CA ILE A 124 -3.05 -15.78 -13.31
C ILE A 124 -4.43 -15.44 -12.74
N PRO A 125 -5.36 -16.40 -12.67
CA PRO A 125 -6.68 -16.18 -12.06
C PRO A 125 -6.55 -15.69 -10.61
N ILE A 126 -7.22 -14.57 -10.27
CA ILE A 126 -7.25 -14.00 -8.91
C ILE A 126 -7.65 -15.05 -7.87
N ALA A 127 -8.66 -15.86 -8.17
CA ALA A 127 -9.11 -16.93 -7.29
C ALA A 127 -8.01 -17.96 -6.93
N ARG A 128 -6.97 -18.10 -7.75
CA ARG A 128 -5.83 -18.97 -7.45
C ARG A 128 -4.81 -18.31 -6.52
N GLN A 129 -4.63 -16.99 -6.65
CA GLN A 129 -3.70 -16.22 -5.80
C GLN A 129 -4.32 -15.84 -4.45
N TYR A 130 -5.65 -15.61 -4.45
CA TYR A 130 -6.43 -15.17 -3.29
C TYR A 130 -7.66 -16.07 -3.12
N PRO A 131 -7.47 -17.37 -2.77
CA PRO A 131 -8.59 -18.31 -2.67
C PRO A 131 -9.55 -17.90 -1.55
N GLY A 132 -10.85 -17.88 -1.85
CA GLY A 132 -11.91 -17.50 -0.91
C GLY A 132 -12.00 -15.99 -0.65
N ALA A 133 -11.21 -15.13 -1.34
CA ALA A 133 -11.23 -13.70 -1.09
C ALA A 133 -12.57 -13.04 -1.47
N ARG A 134 -13.25 -13.56 -2.49
CA ARG A 134 -14.59 -13.08 -2.90
C ARG A 134 -15.63 -13.40 -1.82
N GLU A 135 -15.68 -14.64 -1.40
CA GLU A 135 -16.59 -15.13 -0.35
C GLU A 135 -16.32 -14.39 0.98
N PHE A 136 -15.05 -14.16 1.31
CA PHE A 136 -14.67 -13.34 2.45
C PHE A 136 -15.21 -11.92 2.32
N ALA A 137 -15.05 -11.27 1.17
CA ALA A 137 -15.49 -9.90 0.96
C ALA A 137 -17.02 -9.77 1.02
N GLU A 138 -17.75 -10.74 0.47
CA GLU A 138 -19.21 -10.81 0.50
C GLU A 138 -19.71 -10.99 1.94
N SER A 139 -19.17 -11.99 2.67
CA SER A 139 -19.52 -12.24 4.07
C SER A 139 -19.16 -11.06 5.00
N TYR A 140 -18.04 -10.39 4.75
CA TYR A 140 -17.65 -9.20 5.53
C TYR A 140 -18.65 -8.06 5.34
N ARG A 141 -19.10 -7.79 4.11
CA ARG A 141 -20.09 -6.73 3.82
C ARG A 141 -21.47 -7.05 4.40
N GLU A 142 -21.84 -8.33 4.45
CA GLU A 142 -23.09 -8.80 5.06
C GLU A 142 -23.05 -8.67 6.58
N GLU A 143 -21.95 -9.09 7.22
CA GLU A 143 -21.79 -9.06 8.69
C GLU A 143 -21.60 -7.63 9.22
N TYR A 144 -20.91 -6.77 8.45
CA TYR A 144 -20.56 -5.40 8.84
C TYR A 144 -21.07 -4.36 7.83
N PRO A 145 -22.39 -4.17 7.71
CA PRO A 145 -22.97 -3.24 6.73
C PRO A 145 -22.48 -1.80 6.98
N GLY A 146 -21.93 -1.18 5.92
CA GLY A 146 -21.40 0.17 5.98
C GLY A 146 -19.96 0.30 6.51
N ALA A 147 -19.32 -0.79 6.92
CA ALA A 147 -17.90 -0.78 7.27
C ALA A 147 -17.03 -0.89 6.01
N ASP A 148 -15.94 -0.14 5.99
CA ASP A 148 -14.95 -0.24 4.91
C ASP A 148 -14.24 -1.59 4.96
N LEU A 149 -14.33 -2.33 3.87
CA LEU A 149 -13.49 -3.50 3.66
C LEU A 149 -12.07 -3.05 3.32
N HIS A 150 -11.12 -3.38 4.19
CA HIS A 150 -9.76 -2.89 4.12
C HIS A 150 -8.75 -4.04 4.25
N TYR A 151 -7.48 -3.80 3.86
CA TYR A 151 -6.44 -4.82 3.98
C TYR A 151 -6.25 -5.33 5.42
N LEU A 152 -6.53 -4.52 6.44
CA LEU A 152 -6.45 -4.95 7.84
C LEU A 152 -7.45 -6.08 8.14
N SER A 153 -8.69 -5.98 7.63
CA SER A 153 -9.70 -7.03 7.77
C SER A 153 -9.26 -8.32 7.06
N ALA A 154 -8.77 -8.19 5.83
CA ALA A 154 -8.29 -9.34 5.04
C ALA A 154 -7.04 -9.98 5.66
N SER A 155 -6.11 -9.17 6.20
CA SER A 155 -4.90 -9.70 6.86
C SER A 155 -5.22 -10.42 8.17
N GLY A 156 -6.16 -9.89 8.96
CA GLY A 156 -6.62 -10.54 10.19
C GLY A 156 -7.23 -11.90 9.89
N TYR A 157 -8.14 -11.97 8.92
CA TYR A 157 -8.76 -13.23 8.49
C TYR A 157 -7.72 -14.21 7.92
N GLY A 158 -6.84 -13.75 7.04
CA GLY A 158 -5.75 -14.55 6.48
C GLY A 158 -4.77 -15.05 7.55
N GLY A 159 -4.49 -14.25 8.59
CA GLY A 159 -3.72 -14.66 9.75
C GLY A 159 -4.37 -15.82 10.52
N CYS A 160 -5.71 -15.78 10.69
CA CYS A 160 -6.46 -16.88 11.28
C CYS A 160 -6.41 -18.14 10.41
N GLN A 161 -6.46 -18.02 9.08
CA GLN A 161 -6.28 -19.16 8.17
C GLN A 161 -4.90 -19.81 8.33
N VAL A 162 -3.84 -19.00 8.42
CA VAL A 162 -2.48 -19.48 8.67
C VAL A 162 -2.38 -20.21 10.01
N LEU A 163 -2.94 -19.61 11.08
CA LEU A 163 -2.90 -20.22 12.41
C LEU A 163 -3.69 -21.54 12.46
N ALA A 164 -4.88 -21.58 11.88
CA ALA A 164 -5.69 -22.79 11.82
C ALA A 164 -4.96 -23.92 11.09
N GLU A 165 -4.31 -23.62 9.96
CA GLU A 165 -3.51 -24.58 9.22
C GLU A 165 -2.26 -25.03 10.01
N ALA A 166 -1.63 -24.12 10.76
CA ALA A 166 -0.51 -24.46 11.64
C ALA A 166 -0.91 -25.46 12.72
N ILE A 167 -2.04 -25.22 13.40
CA ILE A 167 -2.60 -26.12 14.42
C ILE A 167 -2.90 -27.49 13.82
N ARG A 168 -3.54 -27.52 12.64
CA ARG A 168 -3.86 -28.76 11.94
C ARG A 168 -2.60 -29.57 11.60
N ARG A 169 -1.53 -28.93 11.11
CA ARG A 169 -0.26 -29.59 10.77
C ARG A 169 0.52 -30.02 12.00
N ALA A 170 0.55 -29.19 13.02
CA ALA A 170 1.27 -29.50 14.25
C ALA A 170 0.56 -30.54 15.13
N GLY A 171 -0.76 -30.69 14.99
CA GLY A 171 -1.59 -31.52 15.90
C GLY A 171 -1.48 -31.06 17.38
N SER A 172 -1.17 -29.77 17.62
CA SER A 172 -0.82 -29.25 18.94
C SER A 172 -1.02 -27.76 19.00
N LEU A 173 -1.24 -27.23 20.22
CA LEU A 173 -1.23 -25.78 20.51
C LEU A 173 0.11 -25.32 21.12
N ASP A 174 1.10 -26.18 21.19
CA ASP A 174 2.44 -25.84 21.64
C ASP A 174 3.11 -24.86 20.69
N SER A 175 3.62 -23.74 21.22
CA SER A 175 4.14 -22.63 20.42
C SER A 175 5.33 -23.00 19.53
N GLU A 176 6.21 -23.89 20.01
CA GLU A 176 7.38 -24.31 19.23
C GLU A 176 6.96 -25.21 18.07
N LYS A 177 6.02 -26.13 18.30
CA LYS A 177 5.46 -26.98 17.22
C LYS A 177 4.69 -26.16 16.20
N LEU A 178 3.95 -25.14 16.63
CA LEU A 178 3.26 -24.20 15.74
C LEU A 178 4.25 -23.41 14.90
N ARG A 179 5.30 -22.87 15.52
CA ARG A 179 6.37 -22.16 14.80
C ARG A 179 7.03 -23.05 13.76
N ASP A 180 7.37 -24.27 14.12
CA ASP A 180 7.99 -25.24 13.20
C ASP A 180 7.07 -25.63 12.06
N ALA A 181 5.77 -25.71 12.29
CA ALA A 181 4.78 -25.90 11.25
C ALA A 181 4.71 -24.69 10.31
N ILE A 182 4.66 -23.46 10.85
CA ILE A 182 4.62 -22.20 10.08
C ILE A 182 5.85 -22.05 9.19
N LEU A 183 7.05 -22.35 9.69
CA LEU A 183 8.29 -22.28 8.90
C LEU A 183 8.32 -23.22 7.67
N LYS A 184 7.48 -24.24 7.65
CA LYS A 184 7.35 -25.21 6.55
C LYS A 184 6.15 -24.94 5.65
N MET A 185 5.39 -23.87 5.91
CA MET A 185 4.20 -23.57 5.12
C MET A 185 4.54 -22.87 3.81
N ASP A 186 3.83 -23.25 2.78
CA ASP A 186 3.66 -22.55 1.53
C ASP A 186 2.19 -22.69 1.15
N LEU A 187 1.41 -21.63 1.30
CA LEU A 187 -0.04 -21.67 1.08
C LEU A 187 -0.57 -20.32 0.57
N HIS A 188 -1.79 -20.33 0.07
CA HIS A 188 -2.52 -19.14 -0.30
C HIS A 188 -3.74 -18.97 0.63
N THR A 189 -3.99 -17.75 1.04
CA THR A 189 -5.11 -17.32 1.88
C THR A 189 -5.95 -16.29 1.14
N VAL A 190 -7.03 -15.82 1.74
CA VAL A 190 -7.79 -14.66 1.21
C VAL A 190 -6.93 -13.41 1.07
N PHE A 191 -5.83 -13.33 1.82
CA PHE A 191 -4.87 -12.22 1.79
C PHE A 191 -3.77 -12.42 0.73
N GLY A 192 -3.65 -13.59 0.16
CA GLY A 192 -2.64 -13.95 -0.84
C GLY A 192 -1.66 -15.02 -0.36
N GLY A 193 -0.51 -15.12 -1.04
CA GLY A 193 0.52 -16.10 -0.75
C GLY A 193 1.16 -15.91 0.62
N PHE A 194 1.35 -17.01 1.33
CA PHE A 194 2.01 -17.02 2.64
C PHE A 194 3.15 -18.04 2.62
N ARG A 195 4.34 -17.57 2.83
CA ARG A 195 5.55 -18.35 3.14
C ARG A 195 6.53 -17.44 3.85
N VAL A 196 7.18 -17.97 4.88
CA VAL A 196 8.22 -17.24 5.61
C VAL A 196 9.60 -17.87 5.40
N ASP A 197 10.64 -17.07 5.53
CA ASP A 197 12.01 -17.54 5.60
C ASP A 197 12.37 -18.07 7.00
N ARG A 198 13.64 -18.45 7.19
CA ARG A 198 14.13 -18.98 8.48
C ARG A 198 14.09 -17.96 9.62
N GLN A 199 14.03 -16.65 9.31
CA GLN A 199 13.91 -15.57 10.27
C GLN A 199 12.44 -15.21 10.57
N GLY A 200 11.48 -15.85 9.87
CA GLY A 200 10.06 -15.55 10.00
C GLY A 200 9.58 -14.39 9.13
N LEU A 201 10.41 -13.89 8.22
CA LEU A 201 10.00 -12.83 7.31
C LEU A 201 9.13 -13.40 6.19
N GLN A 202 8.00 -12.74 5.91
CA GLN A 202 7.10 -13.06 4.81
C GLN A 202 7.79 -12.82 3.45
N ILE A 203 7.85 -13.86 2.61
CA ILE A 203 8.55 -13.83 1.32
C ILE A 203 7.67 -14.21 0.11
N ALA A 204 6.44 -14.63 0.31
CA ALA A 204 5.54 -15.03 -0.77
C ALA A 204 4.50 -13.95 -1.13
N HIS A 205 4.24 -13.01 -0.22
CA HIS A 205 3.29 -11.95 -0.44
C HIS A 205 3.90 -10.82 -1.28
N LYS A 206 3.13 -10.32 -2.26
CA LYS A 206 3.51 -9.16 -3.07
C LYS A 206 2.65 -7.96 -2.70
N MET A 207 3.29 -6.81 -2.52
CA MET A 207 2.58 -5.54 -2.39
C MET A 207 1.94 -5.17 -3.73
N LEU A 208 0.84 -4.45 -3.65
CA LEU A 208 0.19 -3.82 -4.80
C LEU A 208 0.60 -2.35 -4.87
N LEU A 209 0.83 -1.84 -6.07
CA LEU A 209 0.86 -0.42 -6.34
C LEU A 209 -0.42 -0.07 -7.09
N PHE A 210 -1.16 0.89 -6.58
CA PHE A 210 -2.31 1.46 -7.27
C PHE A 210 -2.11 2.95 -7.52
N GLN A 211 -2.92 3.51 -8.40
CA GLN A 211 -3.01 4.95 -8.65
C GLN A 211 -4.48 5.36 -8.62
N TRP A 212 -4.79 6.47 -7.98
CA TRP A 212 -6.09 7.09 -8.12
C TRP A 212 -6.29 7.60 -9.54
N GLN A 213 -7.30 7.09 -10.23
CA GLN A 213 -7.66 7.41 -11.62
C GLN A 213 -9.18 7.48 -11.74
N ASP A 214 -9.70 8.63 -12.12
CA ASP A 214 -11.14 8.87 -12.30
C ASP A 214 -11.98 8.47 -11.07
N GLY A 215 -11.50 8.81 -9.88
CA GLY A 215 -12.13 8.51 -8.59
C GLY A 215 -12.03 7.05 -8.12
N LYS A 216 -11.21 6.23 -8.79
CA LYS A 216 -11.05 4.80 -8.47
C LYS A 216 -9.57 4.44 -8.28
N LYS A 217 -9.32 3.40 -7.52
CA LYS A 217 -7.98 2.84 -7.36
C LYS A 217 -7.71 1.85 -8.50
N ALA A 218 -6.91 2.26 -9.47
CA ALA A 218 -6.43 1.39 -10.55
C ALA A 218 -5.16 0.68 -10.09
N ILE A 219 -5.17 -0.65 -9.99
CA ILE A 219 -3.96 -1.43 -9.69
C ILE A 219 -3.06 -1.35 -10.93
N VAL A 220 -1.82 -0.87 -10.74
CA VAL A 220 -0.84 -0.64 -11.81
C VAL A 220 0.41 -1.50 -11.68
N TRP A 221 0.57 -2.21 -10.57
CA TRP A 221 1.66 -3.18 -10.34
C TRP A 221 1.26 -4.13 -9.19
N PRO A 222 1.70 -5.42 -9.19
CA PRO A 222 2.56 -6.06 -10.20
C PRO A 222 1.81 -6.32 -11.50
N GLU A 223 2.56 -6.44 -12.62
CA GLU A 223 2.01 -6.51 -13.97
C GLU A 223 0.99 -7.65 -14.15
N GLU A 224 1.24 -8.79 -13.53
CA GLU A 224 0.34 -9.94 -13.57
C GLU A 224 -1.04 -9.73 -12.90
N LEU A 225 -1.17 -8.68 -12.07
CA LEU A 225 -2.39 -8.30 -11.34
C LEU A 225 -2.91 -6.92 -11.76
N ALA A 226 -2.22 -6.24 -12.67
CA ALA A 226 -2.50 -4.86 -13.03
C ALA A 226 -3.40 -4.76 -14.27
N PRO A 227 -4.74 -4.54 -14.11
CA PRO A 227 -5.60 -4.24 -15.24
C PRO A 227 -5.41 -2.81 -15.74
N GLY A 228 -4.87 -1.93 -14.89
CA GLY A 228 -4.64 -0.52 -15.18
C GLY A 228 -3.23 -0.23 -15.67
N GLN A 229 -3.11 0.86 -16.44
CA GLN A 229 -1.81 1.43 -16.81
C GLN A 229 -1.55 2.68 -15.97
N PRO A 230 -0.33 2.90 -15.49
CA PRO A 230 -0.01 4.11 -14.77
C PRO A 230 -0.13 5.33 -15.67
N ARG A 231 -0.80 6.37 -15.20
CA ARG A 231 -0.84 7.69 -15.87
C ARG A 231 0.37 8.48 -15.40
N PHE A 232 1.36 8.56 -16.26
CA PHE A 232 2.65 9.20 -15.97
C PHE A 232 3.11 10.04 -17.16
N PRO A 233 3.69 11.22 -16.96
CA PRO A 233 3.86 11.91 -15.67
C PRO A 233 2.56 12.49 -15.11
N THR A 234 2.53 12.75 -13.79
CA THR A 234 1.43 13.47 -13.16
C THR A 234 1.28 14.87 -13.78
N PRO A 235 0.09 15.26 -14.27
CA PRO A 235 -0.10 16.60 -14.84
C PRO A 235 -0.04 17.70 -13.75
N PRO A 236 0.19 18.96 -14.16
CA PRO A 236 0.07 20.11 -13.27
C PRO A 236 -1.29 20.15 -12.55
N TRP A 237 -1.34 20.70 -11.34
CA TRP A 237 -2.56 20.77 -10.52
C TRP A 237 -3.76 21.39 -11.24
N SER A 238 -3.50 22.40 -12.09
CA SER A 238 -4.55 23.06 -12.89
C SER A 238 -5.14 22.20 -14.01
N GLN A 239 -4.46 21.12 -14.40
CA GLN A 239 -4.85 20.24 -15.49
C GLN A 239 -5.40 18.88 -15.00
N ARG A 240 -5.45 18.66 -13.70
CA ARG A 240 -6.09 17.46 -13.14
C ARG A 240 -7.61 17.54 -13.30
N PRO A 241 -8.29 16.41 -13.60
CA PRO A 241 -9.73 16.37 -13.91
C PRO A 241 -10.61 16.85 -12.74
#